data_2a0c549ea07195d946cff6760fa01380
#
_entry.id   2a0c549ea07195d946cff6760fa01380
#
_cell.length_a   1.000
_cell.length_b   1.000
_cell.length_c   1.000
_cell.angle_alpha   90.00
_cell.angle_beta   90.00
_cell.angle_gamma   90.00
#
_symmetry.space_group_name_H-M   'P 1'
#
loop_
_entity.id
_entity.type
_entity.pdbx_description
1 polymer ?
#
loop_
_entity_poly.entity_id
_entity_poly.type
_entity_poly.pdbx_seq_one_letter_code
_entity_poly.pdbx_strand_id
1 'polypeptide(L)'
;MKCYFLILFVCLISCTNRNNENSPEKIAIQKVIVIQPLGNFESEQANKVLSEIRIVNPNVVLRGVIPFPGNSYYKPRNRYRADSIIKSLKNNIGKDSVIVGLSHSDISTTKNGIKDWGVMGLGYRPGKACVVSDFRLSVKNKNEQFYKLVLHELGHTAGLPHCKVKSCLMRDAEGGNPLNEEIGFCENCNKFLKSKGWQLK
;
A
#
# COMPACT_ATOMS: atom_id res chain seq x y z
N MET A 1 1.01 60.36 67.71
CA MET A 1 0.18 59.55 66.82
C MET A 1 1.14 58.95 65.77
N LYS A 2 1.49 57.67 65.92
CA LYS A 2 2.38 56.93 64.97
C LYS A 2 1.49 55.99 64.17
N CYS A 3 1.31 56.26 62.88
CA CYS A 3 0.66 55.37 61.94
C CYS A 3 1.64 54.26 61.49
N TYR A 4 1.35 52.98 61.79
CA TYR A 4 2.04 51.87 61.27
C TYR A 4 1.34 51.40 59.96
N PHE A 5 2.07 51.46 58.85
CA PHE A 5 1.65 50.95 57.56
C PHE A 5 2.00 49.48 57.47
N LEU A 6 0.98 48.62 57.46
CA LEU A 6 1.15 47.17 57.33
C LEU A 6 1.19 46.85 55.85
N ILE A 7 2.38 46.42 55.34
CA ILE A 7 2.54 45.95 53.96
C ILE A 7 2.20 44.47 53.93
N LEU A 8 1.10 44.16 53.32
CA LEU A 8 0.69 42.74 53.02
C LEU A 8 1.43 42.25 51.80
N PHE A 9 2.35 41.29 52.02
CA PHE A 9 3.09 40.61 50.93
C PHE A 9 2.24 39.44 50.43
N VAL A 10 1.59 39.61 49.28
CA VAL A 10 0.83 38.54 48.60
C VAL A 10 1.80 37.72 47.79
N CYS A 11 2.14 36.53 48.26
CA CYS A 11 2.87 35.53 47.49
C CYS A 11 1.96 34.90 46.44
N LEU A 12 2.09 35.29 45.17
CA LEU A 12 1.50 34.58 44.05
C LEU A 12 2.27 33.28 43.78
N ILE A 13 1.75 32.16 44.26
CA ILE A 13 2.23 30.84 43.91
C ILE A 13 1.70 30.52 42.49
N SER A 14 2.57 30.72 41.50
CA SER A 14 2.29 30.32 40.13
C SER A 14 2.47 28.79 40.03
N CYS A 15 1.38 28.06 40.09
CA CYS A 15 1.38 26.63 39.77
C CYS A 15 1.53 26.47 38.24
N THR A 16 2.76 26.25 37.79
CA THR A 16 3.01 25.78 36.43
C THR A 16 2.59 24.30 36.32
N ASN A 17 1.38 24.07 35.82
CA ASN A 17 0.86 22.78 35.51
C ASN A 17 1.61 22.28 34.25
N ARG A 18 2.71 21.53 34.44
CA ARG A 18 3.36 20.75 33.38
C ARG A 18 2.48 19.54 33.12
N ASN A 19 1.53 19.68 32.23
CA ASN A 19 0.87 18.54 31.61
C ASN A 19 1.90 17.81 30.73
N ASN A 20 2.57 16.82 31.29
CA ASN A 20 3.28 15.81 30.54
C ASN A 20 2.22 14.95 29.84
N GLU A 21 1.75 15.39 28.69
CA GLU A 21 1.01 14.54 27.76
C GLU A 21 1.97 13.57 27.07
N ASN A 22 2.47 12.60 27.82
CA ASN A 22 2.95 11.35 27.25
C ASN A 22 1.72 10.50 26.91
N SER A 23 0.99 10.89 25.84
CA SER A 23 0.07 9.95 25.24
C SER A 23 0.91 8.78 24.69
N PRO A 24 0.62 7.52 25.03
CA PRO A 24 1.36 6.40 24.50
C PRO A 24 1.26 6.44 22.99
N GLU A 25 2.42 6.53 22.31
CA GLU A 25 2.49 6.47 20.87
C GLU A 25 1.75 5.21 20.42
N LYS A 26 0.63 5.40 19.73
CA LYS A 26 -0.25 4.30 19.33
C LYS A 26 0.51 3.47 18.31
N ILE A 27 1.18 2.40 18.78
CA ILE A 27 1.93 1.48 17.92
C ILE A 27 0.96 1.02 16.83
N ALA A 28 1.21 1.44 15.61
CA ALA A 28 0.39 1.05 14.49
C ALA A 28 0.53 -0.47 14.30
N ILE A 29 -0.57 -1.21 14.51
CA ILE A 29 -0.57 -2.65 14.32
C ILE A 29 -0.27 -2.91 12.85
N GLN A 30 0.88 -3.52 12.59
CA GLN A 30 1.32 -3.89 11.27
C GLN A 30 0.39 -4.95 10.68
N LYS A 31 -0.25 -4.62 9.56
CA LYS A 31 -1.13 -5.56 8.86
C LYS A 31 -0.33 -6.70 8.25
N VAL A 32 -0.92 -7.90 8.27
CA VAL A 32 -0.40 -9.06 7.53
C VAL A 32 -0.61 -8.83 6.03
N ILE A 33 0.47 -8.92 5.24
CA ILE A 33 0.37 -8.93 3.78
C ILE A 33 0.17 -10.37 3.32
N VAL A 34 -0.91 -10.63 2.60
CA VAL A 34 -1.19 -11.93 2.00
C VAL A 34 -0.90 -11.86 0.51
N ILE A 35 0.01 -12.69 0.04
CA ILE A 35 0.31 -12.85 -1.39
C ILE A 35 -0.55 -13.99 -1.91
N GLN A 36 -1.35 -13.72 -2.96
CA GLN A 36 -2.26 -14.67 -3.58
C GLN A 36 -1.96 -14.81 -5.08
N PRO A 37 -1.21 -15.85 -5.49
CA PRO A 37 -1.05 -16.16 -6.91
C PRO A 37 -2.38 -16.59 -7.55
N LEU A 38 -2.62 -16.15 -8.80
CA LEU A 38 -3.85 -16.37 -9.55
C LEU A 38 -3.58 -17.11 -10.87
N GLY A 39 -4.45 -18.05 -11.23
CA GLY A 39 -4.41 -18.76 -12.52
C GLY A 39 -3.18 -19.64 -12.65
N ASN A 40 -2.31 -19.30 -13.57
CA ASN A 40 -1.07 -20.02 -13.85
C ASN A 40 0.19 -19.30 -13.30
N PHE A 41 0.03 -18.41 -12.30
CA PHE A 41 1.16 -17.68 -11.74
C PHE A 41 2.13 -18.64 -11.04
N GLU A 42 3.41 -18.59 -11.42
CA GLU A 42 4.42 -19.56 -11.02
C GLU A 42 4.85 -19.39 -9.56
N SER A 43 4.97 -20.51 -8.84
CA SER A 43 5.37 -20.52 -7.43
C SER A 43 6.75 -19.92 -7.20
N GLU A 44 7.70 -20.12 -8.12
CA GLU A 44 9.04 -19.57 -8.03
C GLU A 44 9.00 -18.04 -8.03
N GLN A 45 8.24 -17.44 -8.95
CA GLN A 45 8.11 -16.00 -9.04
C GLN A 45 7.34 -15.43 -7.83
N ALA A 46 6.34 -16.15 -7.33
CA ALA A 46 5.63 -15.76 -6.10
C ALA A 46 6.55 -15.76 -4.87
N ASN A 47 7.46 -16.73 -4.77
CA ASN A 47 8.47 -16.78 -3.71
C ASN A 47 9.51 -15.64 -3.82
N LYS A 48 9.86 -15.19 -5.03
CA LYS A 48 10.69 -13.98 -5.22
C LYS A 48 9.98 -12.75 -4.66
N VAL A 49 8.71 -12.55 -5.01
CA VAL A 49 7.89 -11.46 -4.47
C VAL A 49 7.79 -11.54 -2.94
N LEU A 50 7.58 -12.73 -2.37
CA LEU A 50 7.57 -12.95 -0.93
C LEU A 50 8.86 -12.49 -0.26
N SER A 51 10.01 -12.87 -0.81
CA SER A 51 11.33 -12.50 -0.28
C SER A 51 11.54 -11.00 -0.26
N GLU A 52 11.17 -10.32 -1.33
CA GLU A 52 11.29 -8.87 -1.48
C GLU A 52 10.34 -8.13 -0.51
N ILE A 53 9.10 -8.58 -0.38
CA ILE A 53 8.15 -7.94 0.55
C ILE A 53 8.60 -8.13 2.00
N ARG A 54 9.22 -9.26 2.36
CA ARG A 54 9.76 -9.48 3.73
C ARG A 54 10.78 -8.44 4.17
N ILE A 55 11.47 -7.81 3.23
CA ILE A 55 12.44 -6.75 3.54
C ILE A 55 11.72 -5.50 4.09
N VAL A 56 10.50 -5.21 3.61
CA VAL A 56 9.74 -4.02 3.97
C VAL A 56 8.58 -4.31 4.94
N ASN A 57 8.14 -5.55 5.00
CA ASN A 57 7.12 -6.01 5.95
C ASN A 57 7.33 -7.50 6.28
N PRO A 58 7.88 -7.83 7.47
CA PRO A 58 8.11 -9.22 7.87
C PRO A 58 6.80 -10.02 8.05
N ASN A 59 5.67 -9.36 8.32
CA ASN A 59 4.36 -9.99 8.44
C ASN A 59 3.74 -10.26 7.06
N VAL A 60 4.37 -11.12 6.28
CA VAL A 60 3.91 -11.52 4.94
C VAL A 60 3.78 -13.03 4.85
N VAL A 61 2.69 -13.48 4.22
CA VAL A 61 2.41 -14.90 3.96
C VAL A 61 2.09 -15.11 2.49
N LEU A 62 2.57 -16.23 1.93
CA LEU A 62 2.26 -16.69 0.58
C LEU A 62 1.23 -17.81 0.68
N ARG A 63 0.15 -17.70 -0.09
CA ARG A 63 -0.86 -18.74 -0.26
C ARG A 63 -0.60 -19.58 -1.52
N GLY A 64 -1.19 -20.76 -1.57
CA GLY A 64 -1.24 -21.55 -2.78
C GLY A 64 -2.00 -20.84 -3.91
N VAL A 65 -1.69 -21.18 -5.16
CA VAL A 65 -2.36 -20.63 -6.34
C VAL A 65 -3.86 -20.98 -6.34
N ILE A 66 -4.69 -20.02 -6.75
CA ILE A 66 -6.14 -20.23 -6.95
C ILE A 66 -6.55 -19.82 -8.36
N PRO A 67 -7.65 -20.35 -8.92
CA PRO A 67 -8.18 -19.85 -10.18
C PRO A 67 -8.66 -18.41 -10.07
N PHE A 68 -8.76 -17.73 -11.21
CA PHE A 68 -9.43 -16.44 -11.28
C PHE A 68 -10.90 -16.57 -10.89
N PRO A 69 -11.51 -15.56 -10.24
CA PRO A 69 -12.95 -15.52 -10.03
C PRO A 69 -13.70 -15.62 -11.35
N GLY A 70 -14.67 -16.54 -11.46
CA GLY A 70 -15.38 -16.81 -12.73
C GLY A 70 -16.04 -15.57 -13.34
N ASN A 71 -16.51 -14.63 -12.51
CA ASN A 71 -17.12 -13.38 -12.93
C ASN A 71 -16.11 -12.27 -13.32
N SER A 72 -14.82 -12.56 -13.29
CA SER A 72 -13.78 -11.60 -13.64
C SER A 72 -13.38 -11.65 -15.12
N TYR A 73 -13.68 -12.74 -15.84
CA TYR A 73 -13.25 -12.91 -17.22
C TYR A 73 -14.05 -12.01 -18.19
N TYR A 74 -13.33 -11.22 -18.97
CA TYR A 74 -13.86 -10.37 -20.02
C TYR A 74 -13.52 -10.92 -21.41
N LYS A 75 -14.40 -11.77 -21.94
CA LYS A 75 -14.22 -12.51 -23.20
C LYS A 75 -13.82 -11.65 -24.41
N PRO A 76 -14.43 -10.43 -24.64
CA PRO A 76 -14.14 -9.66 -25.85
C PRO A 76 -12.69 -9.26 -26.04
N ARG A 77 -11.91 -9.21 -24.96
CA ARG A 77 -10.50 -8.84 -24.99
C ARG A 77 -9.57 -9.90 -24.36
N ASN A 78 -10.09 -11.08 -24.04
CA ASN A 78 -9.34 -12.17 -23.39
C ASN A 78 -8.52 -11.68 -22.19
N ARG A 79 -9.18 -10.98 -21.25
CA ARG A 79 -8.54 -10.42 -20.05
C ARG A 79 -9.46 -10.50 -18.85
N TYR A 80 -8.94 -10.15 -17.69
CA TYR A 80 -9.68 -10.23 -16.43
C TYR A 80 -9.99 -8.84 -15.86
N ARG A 81 -11.17 -8.69 -15.23
CA ARG A 81 -11.59 -7.45 -14.58
C ARG A 81 -10.96 -7.34 -13.19
N ALA A 82 -10.05 -6.37 -13.03
CA ALA A 82 -9.33 -6.13 -11.77
C ALA A 82 -10.29 -5.83 -10.61
N ASP A 83 -11.36 -5.07 -10.86
CA ASP A 83 -12.39 -4.77 -9.85
C ASP A 83 -13.04 -6.04 -9.29
N SER A 84 -13.38 -7.01 -10.17
CA SER A 84 -13.99 -8.28 -9.77
C SER A 84 -13.00 -9.15 -8.98
N ILE A 85 -11.72 -9.17 -9.38
CA ILE A 85 -10.66 -9.87 -8.67
C ILE A 85 -10.52 -9.28 -7.26
N ILE A 86 -10.37 -7.96 -7.13
CA ILE A 86 -10.21 -7.27 -5.84
C ILE A 86 -11.40 -7.55 -4.92
N LYS A 87 -12.62 -7.51 -5.43
CA LYS A 87 -13.83 -7.81 -4.66
C LYS A 87 -13.79 -9.22 -4.11
N SER A 88 -13.40 -10.21 -4.92
CA SER A 88 -13.27 -11.60 -4.49
C SER A 88 -12.18 -11.78 -3.44
N LEU A 89 -10.98 -11.22 -3.67
CA LEU A 89 -9.85 -11.31 -2.76
C LEU A 89 -10.17 -10.67 -1.39
N LYS A 90 -10.80 -9.49 -1.39
CA LYS A 90 -11.19 -8.78 -0.17
C LYS A 90 -12.09 -9.59 0.75
N ASN A 91 -12.98 -10.41 0.18
CA ASN A 91 -13.92 -11.22 0.95
C ASN A 91 -13.26 -12.43 1.65
N ASN A 92 -12.02 -12.75 1.28
CA ASN A 92 -11.29 -13.93 1.74
C ASN A 92 -10.15 -13.60 2.72
N ILE A 93 -10.16 -12.40 3.34
CA ILE A 93 -9.13 -11.99 4.30
C ILE A 93 -9.72 -11.39 5.58
N GLY A 94 -8.95 -11.51 6.68
CA GLY A 94 -9.28 -10.93 7.99
C GLY A 94 -9.21 -9.39 8.02
N LYS A 95 -9.62 -8.82 9.15
CA LYS A 95 -9.66 -7.36 9.36
C LYS A 95 -8.26 -6.75 9.32
N ASP A 96 -7.27 -7.44 9.88
CA ASP A 96 -5.90 -6.96 10.05
C ASP A 96 -4.97 -7.44 8.94
N SER A 97 -5.51 -7.68 7.76
CA SER A 97 -4.77 -8.15 6.60
C SER A 97 -5.04 -7.29 5.37
N VAL A 98 -4.07 -7.28 4.47
CA VAL A 98 -4.19 -6.79 3.10
C VAL A 98 -3.75 -7.91 2.15
N ILE A 99 -4.41 -8.07 1.01
CA ILE A 99 -4.11 -9.13 0.04
C ILE A 99 -3.72 -8.52 -1.31
N VAL A 100 -2.66 -9.05 -1.90
CA VAL A 100 -2.24 -8.74 -3.27
C VAL A 100 -2.40 -9.98 -4.15
N GLY A 101 -3.20 -9.86 -5.20
CA GLY A 101 -3.31 -10.86 -6.26
C GLY A 101 -2.17 -10.71 -7.27
N LEU A 102 -1.48 -11.80 -7.60
CA LEU A 102 -0.41 -11.82 -8.61
C LEU A 102 -0.91 -12.56 -9.86
N SER A 103 -0.68 -11.99 -11.04
CA SER A 103 -1.20 -12.49 -12.31
C SER A 103 -0.20 -12.38 -13.45
N HIS A 104 -0.21 -13.34 -14.38
CA HIS A 104 0.41 -13.24 -15.71
C HIS A 104 -0.59 -12.79 -16.79
N SER A 105 -1.89 -12.85 -16.49
CA SER A 105 -2.93 -12.50 -17.45
C SER A 105 -3.17 -11.00 -17.50
N ASP A 106 -3.57 -10.48 -18.66
CA ASP A 106 -3.94 -9.08 -18.82
C ASP A 106 -5.15 -8.73 -17.95
N ILE A 107 -5.09 -7.56 -17.32
CA ILE A 107 -6.16 -7.06 -16.46
C ILE A 107 -6.64 -5.67 -16.89
N SER A 108 -7.90 -5.37 -16.58
CA SER A 108 -8.54 -4.11 -16.93
C SER A 108 -9.46 -3.61 -15.83
N THR A 109 -9.75 -2.33 -15.87
CA THR A 109 -10.75 -1.67 -15.02
C THR A 109 -11.63 -0.73 -15.84
N THR A 110 -12.62 -0.13 -15.22
CA THR A 110 -13.37 0.99 -15.82
C THR A 110 -12.73 2.31 -15.35
N LYS A 111 -12.26 3.12 -16.30
CA LYS A 111 -11.61 4.42 -16.03
C LYS A 111 -12.18 5.48 -16.97
N ASN A 112 -12.66 6.60 -16.42
CA ASN A 112 -13.16 7.74 -17.18
C ASN A 112 -14.22 7.37 -18.26
N GLY A 113 -15.17 6.50 -17.91
CA GLY A 113 -16.20 6.02 -18.83
C GLY A 113 -15.77 4.92 -19.80
N ILE A 114 -14.47 4.63 -19.90
CA ILE A 114 -13.94 3.52 -20.70
C ILE A 114 -14.06 2.23 -19.88
N LYS A 115 -14.95 1.34 -20.30
CA LYS A 115 -15.30 0.11 -19.56
C LYS A 115 -14.16 -0.91 -19.45
N ASP A 116 -13.20 -0.86 -20.35
CA ASP A 116 -12.14 -1.88 -20.46
C ASP A 116 -10.77 -1.22 -20.65
N TRP A 117 -10.40 -0.37 -19.71
CA TRP A 117 -9.08 0.26 -19.66
C TRP A 117 -8.06 -0.73 -19.11
N GLY A 118 -7.05 -1.11 -19.91
CA GLY A 118 -5.99 -2.02 -19.49
C GLY A 118 -5.07 -1.36 -18.46
N VAL A 119 -4.73 -2.11 -17.40
CA VAL A 119 -3.86 -1.63 -16.31
C VAL A 119 -2.79 -2.66 -15.98
N MET A 120 -1.68 -2.23 -15.40
CA MET A 120 -0.66 -3.12 -14.84
C MET A 120 -1.05 -3.57 -13.42
N GLY A 121 -1.66 -2.70 -12.65
CA GLY A 121 -2.16 -2.97 -11.31
C GLY A 121 -3.40 -2.14 -11.00
N LEU A 122 -4.08 -2.50 -9.92
CA LEU A 122 -5.18 -1.77 -9.33
C LEU A 122 -5.24 -2.02 -7.82
N GLY A 123 -5.23 -0.94 -7.03
CA GLY A 123 -5.46 -0.97 -5.59
C GLY A 123 -6.42 0.14 -5.18
N TYR A 124 -7.42 -0.16 -4.34
CA TYR A 124 -8.29 0.87 -3.79
C TYR A 124 -7.62 1.59 -2.62
N ARG A 125 -7.87 2.88 -2.50
CA ARG A 125 -7.21 3.78 -1.55
C ARG A 125 -8.17 4.43 -0.53
N PRO A 126 -8.06 4.16 0.78
CA PRO A 126 -7.39 2.97 1.33
C PRO A 126 -8.16 1.70 1.01
N GLY A 127 -7.49 0.55 1.09
CA GLY A 127 -8.09 -0.71 0.74
C GLY A 127 -7.57 -1.91 1.51
N LYS A 128 -8.16 -3.07 1.22
CA LYS A 128 -7.73 -4.35 1.78
C LYS A 128 -7.22 -5.31 0.72
N ALA A 129 -7.42 -4.99 -0.56
CA ALA A 129 -7.01 -5.85 -1.65
C ALA A 129 -6.53 -5.01 -2.84
N CYS A 130 -5.54 -5.54 -3.53
CA CYS A 130 -5.07 -5.07 -4.82
C CYS A 130 -4.75 -6.26 -5.73
N VAL A 131 -4.56 -6.02 -7.01
CA VAL A 131 -4.12 -7.00 -7.98
C VAL A 131 -3.08 -6.38 -8.91
N VAL A 132 -2.07 -7.15 -9.27
CA VAL A 132 -1.00 -6.76 -10.17
C VAL A 132 -0.82 -7.81 -11.27
N SER A 133 -0.42 -7.36 -12.45
CA SER A 133 -0.14 -8.22 -13.58
C SER A 133 1.17 -7.83 -14.25
N ASP A 134 1.97 -8.83 -14.59
CA ASP A 134 3.21 -8.63 -15.34
C ASP A 134 3.02 -8.64 -16.85
N PHE A 135 1.79 -8.83 -17.33
CA PHE A 135 1.46 -8.92 -18.76
C PHE A 135 1.95 -7.72 -19.59
N ARG A 136 1.89 -6.52 -19.02
CA ARG A 136 2.24 -5.24 -19.68
C ARG A 136 3.63 -4.74 -19.33
N LEU A 137 4.42 -5.51 -18.56
CA LEU A 137 5.74 -5.09 -18.13
C LEU A 137 6.80 -5.35 -19.22
N SER A 138 7.89 -4.59 -19.17
CA SER A 138 9.03 -4.78 -20.06
C SER A 138 9.72 -6.11 -19.81
N VAL A 139 9.99 -6.89 -20.87
CA VAL A 139 10.66 -8.18 -20.75
C VAL A 139 12.04 -8.06 -20.10
N LYS A 140 12.78 -6.98 -20.41
CA LYS A 140 14.17 -6.78 -19.96
C LYS A 140 14.30 -6.70 -18.43
N ASN A 141 13.35 -6.04 -17.73
CA ASN A 141 13.43 -5.77 -16.29
C ASN A 141 12.16 -6.27 -15.57
N LYS A 142 11.54 -7.32 -16.10
CA LYS A 142 10.18 -7.74 -15.68
C LYS A 142 10.08 -7.98 -14.17
N ASN A 143 11.01 -8.70 -13.58
CA ASN A 143 10.95 -9.04 -12.15
C ASN A 143 11.07 -7.80 -11.26
N GLU A 144 11.99 -6.88 -11.58
CA GLU A 144 12.16 -5.64 -10.83
C GLU A 144 10.93 -4.74 -10.97
N GLN A 145 10.43 -4.55 -12.20
CA GLN A 145 9.22 -3.79 -12.44
C GLN A 145 8.01 -4.38 -11.72
N PHE A 146 7.89 -5.72 -11.73
CA PHE A 146 6.78 -6.39 -11.07
C PHE A 146 6.79 -6.17 -9.56
N TYR A 147 7.95 -6.29 -8.92
CA TYR A 147 8.09 -5.99 -7.51
C TYR A 147 7.76 -4.53 -7.17
N LYS A 148 8.27 -3.57 -7.95
CA LYS A 148 7.94 -2.15 -7.80
C LYS A 148 6.43 -1.90 -7.91
N LEU A 149 5.78 -2.53 -8.87
CA LEU A 149 4.33 -2.48 -9.06
C LEU A 149 3.57 -3.06 -7.86
N VAL A 150 4.02 -4.18 -7.29
CA VAL A 150 3.44 -4.76 -6.07
C VAL A 150 3.50 -3.76 -4.92
N LEU A 151 4.64 -3.10 -4.71
CA LEU A 151 4.79 -2.08 -3.67
C LEU A 151 3.91 -0.85 -3.92
N HIS A 152 3.77 -0.41 -5.18
CA HIS A 152 2.89 0.68 -5.59
C HIS A 152 1.44 0.40 -5.17
N GLU A 153 0.89 -0.74 -5.57
CA GLU A 153 -0.50 -1.11 -5.27
C GLU A 153 -0.74 -1.35 -3.77
N LEU A 154 0.23 -1.93 -3.06
CA LEU A 154 0.18 -2.03 -1.61
C LEU A 154 0.24 -0.65 -0.94
N GLY A 155 1.00 0.31 -1.49
CA GLY A 155 1.02 1.70 -1.07
C GLY A 155 -0.37 2.35 -1.16
N HIS A 156 -1.10 2.11 -2.24
CA HIS A 156 -2.50 2.54 -2.36
C HIS A 156 -3.39 1.91 -1.28
N THR A 157 -3.26 0.62 -1.03
CA THR A 157 -4.04 -0.03 0.04
C THR A 157 -3.76 0.55 1.43
N ALA A 158 -2.53 1.01 1.67
CA ALA A 158 -2.16 1.71 2.91
C ALA A 158 -2.75 3.13 3.01
N GLY A 159 -3.15 3.73 1.88
CA GLY A 159 -3.75 5.06 1.81
C GLY A 159 -2.95 6.10 1.02
N LEU A 160 -1.78 5.75 0.45
CA LEU A 160 -0.98 6.69 -0.35
C LEU A 160 -1.70 7.08 -1.66
N PRO A 161 -1.78 8.37 -1.98
CA PRO A 161 -2.13 8.83 -3.32
C PRO A 161 -0.95 8.68 -4.28
N HIS A 162 -1.17 8.93 -5.57
CA HIS A 162 -0.08 9.15 -6.51
C HIS A 162 0.81 10.33 -6.04
N CYS A 163 2.10 10.22 -6.33
CA CYS A 163 3.13 11.16 -5.95
C CYS A 163 3.68 11.90 -7.18
N LYS A 164 3.99 13.19 -7.01
CA LYS A 164 4.55 14.01 -8.10
C LYS A 164 6.06 13.81 -8.29
N VAL A 165 6.75 13.14 -7.35
CA VAL A 165 8.19 12.87 -7.44
C VAL A 165 8.41 11.76 -8.46
N LYS A 166 9.13 12.04 -9.53
CA LYS A 166 9.32 11.13 -10.67
C LYS A 166 10.00 9.81 -10.31
N SER A 167 10.93 9.81 -9.36
CA SER A 167 11.65 8.62 -8.89
C SER A 167 10.89 7.84 -7.80
N CYS A 168 9.71 8.31 -7.39
CA CYS A 168 8.93 7.67 -6.33
C CYS A 168 8.10 6.52 -6.87
N LEU A 169 8.09 5.38 -6.15
CA LEU A 169 7.23 4.23 -6.46
C LEU A 169 5.74 4.56 -6.53
N MET A 170 5.29 5.67 -5.95
CA MET A 170 3.89 6.12 -6.03
C MET A 170 3.62 7.07 -7.21
N ARG A 171 4.54 7.20 -8.18
CA ARG A 171 4.32 8.03 -9.38
C ARG A 171 3.10 7.54 -10.16
N ASP A 172 2.30 8.47 -10.71
CA ASP A 172 1.26 8.12 -11.67
C ASP A 172 1.91 7.67 -12.99
N ALA A 173 1.50 6.53 -13.48
CA ALA A 173 1.98 6.00 -14.77
C ALA A 173 1.48 6.80 -15.98
N GLU A 174 0.39 7.60 -15.82
CA GLU A 174 -0.21 8.43 -16.88
C GLU A 174 -0.47 7.66 -18.20
N GLY A 175 -0.71 6.34 -18.09
CA GLY A 175 -0.90 5.44 -19.23
C GLY A 175 0.38 4.85 -19.82
N GLY A 176 1.56 5.19 -19.27
CA GLY A 176 2.86 4.64 -19.64
C GLY A 176 3.36 3.54 -18.70
N ASN A 177 4.67 3.32 -18.71
CA ASN A 177 5.38 2.43 -17.78
C ASN A 177 6.64 3.13 -17.23
N PRO A 178 6.55 3.91 -16.14
CA PRO A 178 7.69 4.64 -15.56
C PRO A 178 8.55 3.80 -14.62
N LEU A 179 8.25 2.52 -14.41
CA LEU A 179 8.86 1.66 -13.38
C LEU A 179 10.40 1.55 -13.46
N ASN A 180 11.01 1.76 -14.63
CA ASN A 180 12.47 1.79 -14.75
C ASN A 180 13.10 3.09 -14.19
N GLU A 181 12.33 4.17 -14.10
CA GLU A 181 12.78 5.47 -13.58
C GLU A 181 12.54 5.59 -12.07
N GLU A 182 11.67 4.76 -11.53
CA GLU A 182 11.34 4.72 -10.12
C GLU A 182 12.43 3.98 -9.34
N ILE A 183 12.84 4.56 -8.21
CA ILE A 183 13.95 4.03 -7.38
C ILE A 183 13.43 3.48 -6.06
N GLY A 184 12.46 4.16 -5.43
CA GLY A 184 11.93 3.82 -4.12
C GLY A 184 10.83 4.80 -3.70
N PHE A 185 10.30 4.65 -2.49
CA PHE A 185 9.40 5.65 -1.94
C PHE A 185 10.17 6.93 -1.61
N CYS A 186 9.68 8.09 -2.04
CA CYS A 186 10.25 9.37 -1.61
C CYS A 186 10.06 9.58 -0.09
N GLU A 187 10.75 10.54 0.48
CA GLU A 187 10.76 10.80 1.92
C GLU A 187 9.34 10.90 2.53
N ASN A 188 8.44 11.65 1.90
CA ASN A 188 7.07 11.82 2.38
C ASN A 188 6.28 10.52 2.34
N CYS A 189 6.37 9.75 1.24
CA CYS A 189 5.71 8.45 1.11
C CYS A 189 6.29 7.43 2.09
N ASN A 190 7.61 7.42 2.27
CA ASN A 190 8.30 6.58 3.23
C ASN A 190 7.84 6.89 4.67
N LYS A 191 7.85 8.17 5.07
CA LYS A 191 7.36 8.61 6.40
C LYS A 191 5.91 8.19 6.64
N PHE A 192 5.04 8.37 5.63
CA PHE A 192 3.66 7.92 5.72
C PHE A 192 3.55 6.41 5.93
N LEU A 193 4.26 5.60 5.14
CA LEU A 193 4.21 4.13 5.24
C LEU A 193 4.78 3.65 6.58
N LYS A 194 5.86 4.27 7.07
CA LYS A 194 6.40 3.99 8.42
C LYS A 194 5.35 4.24 9.51
N SER A 195 4.56 5.32 9.40
CA SER A 195 3.44 5.57 10.32
C SER A 195 2.32 4.52 10.25
N LYS A 196 2.30 3.69 9.19
CA LYS A 196 1.41 2.54 9.01
C LYS A 196 2.07 1.21 9.39
N GLY A 197 3.25 1.24 10.00
CA GLY A 197 3.96 0.07 10.47
C GLY A 197 4.89 -0.59 9.43
N TRP A 198 5.16 0.05 8.28
CA TRP A 198 6.13 -0.48 7.32
C TRP A 198 7.56 -0.27 7.82
N GLN A 199 8.42 -1.27 7.54
CA GLN A 199 9.84 -1.26 7.96
C GLN A 199 10.75 -0.86 6.79
N LEU A 200 10.48 0.29 6.19
CA LEU A 200 11.30 0.83 5.11
C LEU A 200 12.63 1.37 5.67
N LYS A 201 13.71 1.09 4.98
CA LYS A 201 15.06 1.64 5.28
C LYS A 201 15.15 3.10 4.89
#